data_572033a3a2e0af27dc58207a97d7a653
#
_entry.id   572033a3a2e0af27dc58207a97d7a653
#
_cell.length_a   1.000
_cell.length_b   1.000
_cell.length_c   1.000
_cell.angle_alpha   90.00
_cell.angle_beta   90.00
_cell.angle_gamma   90.00
#
_symmetry.space_group_name_H-M   'P 1'
#
loop_
_entity.id
_entity.type
_entity.pdbx_description
1 polymer ?
#
loop_
_entity_poly.entity_id
_entity_poly.type
_entity_poly.pdbx_seq_one_letter_code
_entity_poly.pdbx_strand_id
1 'polypeptide(L)'
;KKHGITTIRNFDALNDLRNLSYSGERIAAAGLHHQIVITMMDLPPGCEGAHSPDDYSKMLRNILDSDIPFHSVCFKDSSGTVHPRKIYETIKAARKTVPEDMILHLHTHDTAGIGISQYLAAIDAGISRIDLAMSPVSGGTAQPDILTMWHAMKGTDFTLDIDPLKYIKVEEVFEEAMSDYFIPPESRMVSPLIPFSPMPGGALTANTM
;
A
#
# COMPACT_ATOMS: atom_id res chain seq x y z
N LYS A 1 0.91 -21.49 -5.67
CA LYS A 1 1.98 -21.98 -6.56
C LYS A 1 1.44 -22.71 -7.78
N LYS A 2 0.52 -23.65 -7.59
CA LYS A 2 -0.10 -24.43 -8.70
C LYS A 2 -0.76 -23.55 -9.78
N HIS A 3 -1.29 -22.38 -9.41
CA HIS A 3 -2.00 -21.45 -10.28
C HIS A 3 -1.19 -20.18 -10.58
N GLY A 4 0.14 -20.23 -10.49
CA GLY A 4 1.02 -19.09 -10.80
C GLY A 4 1.26 -18.11 -9.67
N ILE A 5 0.66 -18.30 -8.49
CA ILE A 5 0.93 -17.45 -7.34
C ILE A 5 2.37 -17.64 -6.87
N THR A 6 3.10 -16.55 -6.72
CA THR A 6 4.51 -16.53 -6.28
C THR A 6 4.69 -15.84 -4.93
N THR A 7 3.85 -14.88 -4.63
CA THR A 7 3.95 -14.04 -3.42
C THR A 7 2.60 -13.99 -2.71
N ILE A 8 2.62 -14.12 -1.40
CA ILE A 8 1.46 -13.90 -0.53
C ILE A 8 1.75 -12.70 0.36
N ARG A 9 0.87 -11.71 0.28
CA ARG A 9 0.82 -10.57 1.20
C ARG A 9 -0.07 -10.94 2.38
N ASN A 10 0.52 -11.06 3.56
CA ASN A 10 -0.10 -11.57 4.78
C ASN A 10 -0.18 -10.46 5.83
N PHE A 11 -1.38 -10.12 6.27
CA PHE A 11 -1.58 -9.03 7.22
C PHE A 11 -2.66 -9.32 8.26
N ASP A 12 -2.56 -8.65 9.37
CA ASP A 12 -3.58 -8.53 10.40
C ASP A 12 -3.97 -7.06 10.57
N ALA A 13 -5.27 -6.77 10.63
CA ALA A 13 -5.78 -5.39 10.69
C ALA A 13 -5.34 -4.64 11.96
N LEU A 14 -5.08 -5.38 13.04
CA LEU A 14 -4.64 -4.86 14.35
C LEU A 14 -3.12 -5.00 14.55
N ASN A 15 -2.40 -5.50 13.53
CA ASN A 15 -0.97 -5.77 13.60
C ASN A 15 -0.57 -6.79 14.70
N ASP A 16 -1.44 -7.74 15.00
CA ASP A 16 -1.14 -8.81 15.95
C ASP A 16 -0.33 -9.92 15.27
N LEU A 17 0.98 -9.99 15.58
CA LEU A 17 1.89 -10.98 15.00
C LEU A 17 1.48 -12.43 15.29
N ARG A 18 0.76 -12.69 16.37
CA ARG A 18 0.27 -14.04 16.70
C ARG A 18 -0.66 -14.58 15.62
N ASN A 19 -1.44 -13.69 14.98
CA ASN A 19 -2.32 -14.03 13.86
C ASN A 19 -1.56 -14.32 12.55
N LEU A 20 -0.31 -13.85 12.43
CA LEU A 20 0.51 -14.00 11.24
C LEU A 20 1.44 -15.21 11.29
N SER A 21 1.69 -15.79 12.47
CA SER A 21 2.65 -16.87 12.66
C SER A 21 2.29 -18.11 11.85
N TYR A 22 1.11 -18.67 12.09
CA TYR A 22 0.66 -19.89 11.40
C TYR A 22 0.60 -19.71 9.87
N SER A 23 0.01 -18.60 9.40
CA SER A 23 -0.07 -18.32 7.96
C SER A 23 1.30 -18.11 7.33
N GLY A 24 2.22 -17.41 8.02
CA GLY A 24 3.59 -17.20 7.59
C GLY A 24 4.36 -18.52 7.40
N GLU A 25 4.26 -19.42 8.37
CA GLU A 25 4.85 -20.77 8.27
C GLU A 25 4.28 -21.55 7.08
N ARG A 26 2.97 -21.50 6.85
CA ARG A 26 2.34 -22.20 5.71
C ARG A 26 2.74 -21.62 4.36
N ILE A 27 2.91 -20.31 4.27
CA ILE A 27 3.40 -19.63 3.05
C ILE A 27 4.83 -20.08 2.74
N ALA A 28 5.71 -20.08 3.76
CA ALA A 28 7.09 -20.53 3.62
C ALA A 28 7.18 -22.02 3.26
N ALA A 29 6.42 -22.88 3.93
CA ALA A 29 6.36 -24.31 3.64
C ALA A 29 5.87 -24.61 2.22
N ALA A 30 5.02 -23.74 1.65
CA ALA A 30 4.60 -23.83 0.25
C ALA A 30 5.68 -23.36 -0.75
N GLY A 31 6.80 -22.83 -0.27
CA GLY A 31 7.88 -22.26 -1.09
C GLY A 31 7.44 -20.99 -1.81
N LEU A 32 6.59 -20.18 -1.18
CA LEU A 32 6.12 -18.90 -1.69
C LEU A 32 6.86 -17.75 -1.00
N HIS A 33 6.97 -16.63 -1.70
CA HIS A 33 7.49 -15.40 -1.11
C HIS A 33 6.45 -14.85 -0.11
N HIS A 34 6.83 -14.76 1.15
CA HIS A 34 6.00 -14.18 2.20
C HIS A 34 6.33 -12.68 2.34
N GLN A 35 5.36 -11.84 2.05
CA GLN A 35 5.39 -10.42 2.34
C GLN A 35 4.57 -10.15 3.59
N ILE A 36 5.24 -9.85 4.70
CA ILE A 36 4.58 -9.49 5.95
C ILE A 36 4.17 -8.02 5.93
N VAL A 37 3.03 -7.69 6.53
CA VAL A 37 2.45 -6.34 6.43
C VAL A 37 2.37 -5.67 7.80
N ILE A 38 2.68 -4.38 7.80
CA ILE A 38 2.36 -3.44 8.88
C ILE A 38 1.23 -2.54 8.38
N THR A 39 0.06 -2.68 8.98
CA THR A 39 -1.11 -1.85 8.69
C THR A 39 -0.93 -0.47 9.30
N MET A 40 -1.11 0.55 8.48
CA MET A 40 -0.95 1.96 8.85
C MET A 40 -2.26 2.72 8.71
N MET A 41 -2.38 3.81 9.46
CA MET A 41 -3.46 4.79 9.32
C MET A 41 -3.10 6.11 10.00
N ASP A 42 -3.81 7.17 9.66
CA ASP A 42 -3.89 8.36 10.51
C ASP A 42 -5.09 8.24 11.45
N LEU A 43 -4.91 8.77 12.65
CA LEU A 43 -6.00 8.88 13.59
C LEU A 43 -6.88 10.08 13.23
N PRO A 44 -8.20 9.97 13.40
CA PRO A 44 -9.10 11.11 13.25
C PRO A 44 -8.73 12.26 14.20
N PRO A 45 -9.08 13.51 13.87
CA PRO A 45 -8.83 14.64 14.75
C PRO A 45 -9.34 14.42 16.17
N GLY A 46 -8.50 14.71 17.17
CA GLY A 46 -8.78 14.51 18.58
C GLY A 46 -8.49 13.12 19.13
N CYS A 47 -8.00 12.20 18.29
CA CYS A 47 -7.52 10.88 18.71
C CYS A 47 -5.99 10.88 18.76
N GLU A 48 -5.42 10.28 19.81
CA GLU A 48 -3.98 10.21 20.06
C GLU A 48 -3.58 8.85 20.64
N GLY A 49 -2.27 8.57 20.71
CA GLY A 49 -1.70 7.45 21.45
C GLY A 49 -1.43 6.19 20.66
N ALA A 50 -1.61 6.22 19.34
CA ALA A 50 -1.29 5.09 18.47
C ALA A 50 -0.93 5.56 17.05
N HIS A 51 -0.40 4.65 16.23
CA HIS A 51 -0.14 4.86 14.81
C HIS A 51 0.87 5.99 14.52
N SER A 52 1.83 6.20 15.40
CA SER A 52 2.98 7.08 15.15
C SER A 52 4.09 6.36 14.36
N PRO A 53 5.04 7.09 13.75
CA PRO A 53 6.24 6.48 13.14
C PRO A 53 7.03 5.60 14.12
N ASP A 54 7.05 5.97 15.41
CA ASP A 54 7.72 5.18 16.46
C ASP A 54 7.00 3.87 16.74
N ASP A 55 5.66 3.86 16.70
CA ASP A 55 4.87 2.63 16.87
C ASP A 55 5.13 1.66 15.71
N TYR A 56 5.18 2.15 14.48
CA TYR A 56 5.53 1.34 13.32
C TYR A 56 6.98 0.85 13.36
N SER A 57 7.89 1.65 13.89
CA SER A 57 9.28 1.25 14.10
C SER A 57 9.41 0.14 15.16
N LYS A 58 8.63 0.20 16.25
CA LYS A 58 8.56 -0.87 17.26
C LYS A 58 7.99 -2.15 16.64
N MET A 59 6.92 -2.02 15.85
CA MET A 59 6.29 -3.14 15.18
C MET A 59 7.23 -3.83 14.20
N LEU A 60 7.98 -3.05 13.40
CA LEU A 60 8.99 -3.58 12.50
C LEU A 60 10.07 -4.37 13.29
N ARG A 61 10.54 -3.84 14.41
CA ARG A 61 11.49 -4.57 15.27
C ARG A 61 10.89 -5.88 15.79
N ASN A 62 9.66 -5.87 16.26
CA ASN A 62 8.98 -7.09 16.71
C ASN A 62 8.86 -8.14 15.59
N ILE A 63 8.66 -7.71 14.34
CA ILE A 63 8.65 -8.60 13.17
C ILE A 63 10.05 -9.17 12.95
N LEU A 64 11.09 -8.34 12.97
CA LEU A 64 12.48 -8.77 12.76
C LEU A 64 12.97 -9.74 13.85
N ASP A 65 12.50 -9.55 15.08
CA ASP A 65 12.85 -10.38 16.24
C ASP A 65 11.96 -11.64 16.35
N SER A 66 10.94 -11.78 15.48
CA SER A 66 10.05 -12.94 15.48
C SER A 66 10.64 -14.12 14.71
N ASP A 67 10.16 -15.34 15.04
CA ASP A 67 10.48 -16.55 14.28
C ASP A 67 9.64 -16.71 13.00
N ILE A 68 8.82 -15.72 12.63
CA ILE A 68 7.97 -15.77 11.44
C ILE A 68 8.85 -15.64 10.19
N PRO A 69 8.88 -16.65 9.31
CA PRO A 69 9.66 -16.55 8.09
C PRO A 69 9.03 -15.55 7.11
N PHE A 70 9.76 -14.55 6.68
CA PHE A 70 9.31 -13.57 5.68
C PHE A 70 10.47 -13.14 4.77
N HIS A 71 10.14 -12.49 3.64
CA HIS A 71 11.11 -12.09 2.62
C HIS A 71 11.05 -10.59 2.31
N SER A 72 9.95 -9.93 2.63
CA SER A 72 9.75 -8.50 2.41
C SER A 72 8.72 -7.94 3.38
N VAL A 73 8.76 -6.64 3.59
CA VAL A 73 7.82 -5.92 4.46
C VAL A 73 6.99 -4.96 3.62
N CYS A 74 5.67 -4.97 3.82
CA CYS A 74 4.77 -4.00 3.21
C CYS A 74 4.17 -3.09 4.30
N PHE A 75 4.31 -1.81 4.14
CA PHE A 75 3.54 -0.81 4.88
C PHE A 75 2.24 -0.58 4.12
N LYS A 76 1.11 -0.80 4.78
CA LYS A 76 -0.20 -0.76 4.13
C LYS A 76 -1.12 0.27 4.76
N ASP A 77 -1.34 1.38 4.06
CA ASP A 77 -2.39 2.34 4.37
C ASP A 77 -3.70 1.91 3.69
N SER A 78 -4.51 1.13 4.40
CA SER A 78 -5.77 0.62 3.86
C SER A 78 -6.86 1.68 3.75
N SER A 79 -6.70 2.80 4.44
CA SER A 79 -7.65 3.92 4.44
C SER A 79 -7.29 5.02 3.44
N GLY A 80 -6.04 5.08 3.00
CA GLY A 80 -5.54 6.19 2.18
C GLY A 80 -5.45 7.51 2.95
N THR A 81 -5.33 7.47 4.28
CA THR A 81 -5.40 8.66 5.15
C THR A 81 -4.06 9.09 5.72
N VAL A 82 -3.04 8.23 5.69
CA VAL A 82 -1.74 8.56 6.28
C VAL A 82 -1.12 9.74 5.56
N HIS A 83 -0.88 10.83 6.28
CA HIS A 83 -0.32 12.03 5.65
C HIS A 83 1.13 11.79 5.15
N PRO A 84 1.55 12.43 4.04
CA PRO A 84 2.83 12.12 3.37
C PRO A 84 4.05 12.25 4.29
N ARG A 85 4.04 13.18 5.23
CA ARG A 85 5.15 13.35 6.19
C ARG A 85 5.32 12.14 7.10
N LYS A 86 4.23 11.53 7.60
CA LYS A 86 4.28 10.29 8.39
C LYS A 86 4.80 9.13 7.56
N ILE A 87 4.37 9.01 6.30
CA ILE A 87 4.91 8.01 5.36
C ILE A 87 6.44 8.17 5.25
N TYR A 88 6.90 9.38 4.95
CA TYR A 88 8.34 9.67 4.84
C TYR A 88 9.11 9.25 6.10
N GLU A 89 8.66 9.70 7.27
CA GLU A 89 9.33 9.43 8.54
C GLU A 89 9.37 7.93 8.85
N THR A 90 8.25 7.24 8.64
CA THR A 90 8.14 5.79 8.88
C THR A 90 9.07 5.00 7.95
N ILE A 91 9.03 5.26 6.64
CA ILE A 91 9.86 4.54 5.67
C ILE A 91 11.35 4.86 5.87
N LYS A 92 11.68 6.11 6.16
CA LYS A 92 13.06 6.53 6.48
C LYS A 92 13.62 5.81 7.70
N ALA A 93 12.80 5.66 8.75
CA ALA A 93 13.17 4.92 9.96
C ALA A 93 13.31 3.41 9.68
N ALA A 94 12.35 2.85 8.91
CA ALA A 94 12.37 1.44 8.51
C ALA A 94 13.64 1.11 7.70
N ARG A 95 14.01 1.95 6.72
CA ARG A 95 15.19 1.73 5.88
C ARG A 95 16.49 1.69 6.68
N LYS A 96 16.57 2.43 7.79
CA LYS A 96 17.72 2.38 8.71
C LYS A 96 17.76 1.13 9.59
N THR A 97 16.63 0.44 9.72
CA THR A 97 16.46 -0.70 10.64
C THR A 97 16.68 -2.04 9.94
N VAL A 98 16.31 -2.12 8.66
CA VAL A 98 16.41 -3.36 7.86
C VAL A 98 17.68 -3.41 7.03
N PRO A 99 18.15 -4.61 6.60
CA PRO A 99 19.21 -4.74 5.62
C PRO A 99 18.93 -3.94 4.33
N GLU A 100 19.99 -3.51 3.65
CA GLU A 100 19.88 -2.68 2.44
C GLU A 100 19.10 -3.37 1.31
N ASP A 101 19.26 -4.68 1.17
CA ASP A 101 18.61 -5.52 0.17
C ASP A 101 17.16 -5.91 0.53
N MET A 102 16.72 -5.62 1.76
CA MET A 102 15.33 -5.90 2.17
C MET A 102 14.36 -5.05 1.37
N ILE A 103 13.42 -5.72 0.72
CA ILE A 103 12.36 -5.05 -0.02
C ILE A 103 11.36 -4.44 0.96
N LEU A 104 11.27 -3.11 0.95
CA LEU A 104 10.19 -2.36 1.58
C LEU A 104 9.18 -1.94 0.52
N HIS A 105 7.92 -2.22 0.77
CA HIS A 105 6.80 -1.96 -0.12
C HIS A 105 5.82 -0.98 0.55
N LEU A 106 5.30 -0.01 -0.19
CA LEU A 106 4.16 0.79 0.24
C LEU A 106 2.94 0.46 -0.60
N HIS A 107 1.83 0.19 0.08
CA HIS A 107 0.50 0.05 -0.51
C HIS A 107 -0.42 1.09 0.12
N THR A 108 -1.07 1.89 -0.69
CA THR A 108 -2.09 2.85 -0.23
C THR A 108 -3.28 2.86 -1.15
N HIS A 109 -4.41 3.33 -0.64
CA HIS A 109 -5.62 3.63 -1.42
C HIS A 109 -5.71 5.13 -1.69
N ASP A 110 -6.38 5.51 -2.76
CA ASP A 110 -6.52 6.94 -3.13
C ASP A 110 -7.85 7.55 -2.65
N THR A 111 -8.42 7.00 -1.59
CA THR A 111 -9.72 7.39 -1.05
C THR A 111 -9.79 8.86 -0.62
N ALA A 112 -8.71 9.41 -0.07
CA ALA A 112 -8.59 10.81 0.32
C ALA A 112 -7.96 11.70 -0.77
N GLY A 113 -7.56 11.12 -1.93
CA GLY A 113 -6.92 11.85 -3.02
C GLY A 113 -5.47 12.27 -2.77
N ILE A 114 -4.80 11.61 -1.83
CA ILE A 114 -3.40 11.93 -1.47
C ILE A 114 -2.42 10.81 -1.81
N GLY A 115 -2.87 9.74 -2.46
CA GLY A 115 -2.06 8.54 -2.71
C GLY A 115 -0.79 8.82 -3.51
N ILE A 116 -0.84 9.69 -4.54
CA ILE A 116 0.35 10.11 -5.29
C ILE A 116 1.36 10.80 -4.37
N SER A 117 0.92 11.74 -3.52
CA SER A 117 1.81 12.45 -2.60
C SER A 117 2.41 11.53 -1.53
N GLN A 118 1.67 10.50 -1.10
CA GLN A 118 2.18 9.45 -0.23
C GLN A 118 3.29 8.66 -0.91
N TYR A 119 3.10 8.25 -2.17
CA TYR A 119 4.11 7.50 -2.92
C TYR A 119 5.37 8.34 -3.20
N LEU A 120 5.23 9.61 -3.57
CA LEU A 120 6.39 10.49 -3.73
C LEU A 120 7.20 10.62 -2.42
N ALA A 121 6.51 10.81 -1.30
CA ALA A 121 7.16 10.86 0.00
C ALA A 121 7.86 9.54 0.38
N ALA A 122 7.28 8.39 0.03
CA ALA A 122 7.87 7.09 0.25
C ALA A 122 9.12 6.86 -0.63
N ILE A 123 9.07 7.29 -1.89
CA ILE A 123 10.20 7.20 -2.84
C ILE A 123 11.37 8.01 -2.30
N ASP A 124 11.16 9.24 -1.87
CA ASP A 124 12.18 10.09 -1.27
C ASP A 124 12.76 9.49 0.04
N ALA A 125 11.98 8.68 0.74
CA ALA A 125 12.40 7.98 1.94
C ALA A 125 13.14 6.66 1.68
N GLY A 126 13.19 6.17 0.42
CA GLY A 126 13.89 4.96 0.01
C GLY A 126 13.03 3.70 0.00
N ILE A 127 11.73 3.81 -0.34
CA ILE A 127 10.88 2.65 -0.59
C ILE A 127 11.37 1.88 -1.83
N SER A 128 11.21 0.54 -1.82
CA SER A 128 11.66 -0.30 -2.94
C SER A 128 10.55 -0.53 -3.97
N ARG A 129 9.29 -0.55 -3.54
CA ARG A 129 8.13 -0.86 -4.39
C ARG A 129 6.89 -0.10 -3.95
N ILE A 130 6.03 0.21 -4.92
CA ILE A 130 4.69 0.78 -4.73
C ILE A 130 3.69 -0.02 -5.54
N ASP A 131 2.43 0.01 -5.16
CA ASP A 131 1.31 -0.57 -5.91
C ASP A 131 0.56 0.52 -6.66
N LEU A 132 0.29 0.28 -7.93
CA LEU A 132 -0.48 1.18 -8.78
C LEU A 132 -1.61 0.40 -9.46
N ALA A 133 -2.63 1.11 -9.92
CA ALA A 133 -3.77 0.53 -10.61
C ALA A 133 -3.92 1.11 -12.02
N MET A 134 -4.74 0.45 -12.84
CA MET A 134 -5.04 0.83 -14.22
C MET A 134 -6.49 1.29 -14.34
N SER A 135 -6.73 2.35 -15.11
CA SER A 135 -8.09 2.73 -15.51
C SER A 135 -8.80 1.53 -16.21
N PRO A 136 -10.12 1.31 -16.01
CA PRO A 136 -11.05 2.18 -15.29
C PRO A 136 -11.16 1.90 -13.78
N VAL A 137 -10.31 1.06 -13.19
CA VAL A 137 -10.38 0.66 -11.78
C VAL A 137 -9.28 1.27 -10.92
N SER A 138 -8.69 2.39 -11.34
CA SER A 138 -7.71 3.18 -10.58
C SER A 138 -8.36 4.34 -9.83
N GLY A 139 -7.69 4.84 -8.79
CA GLY A 139 -8.16 5.97 -7.97
C GLY A 139 -9.26 5.61 -6.97
N GLY A 140 -9.72 6.57 -6.20
CA GLY A 140 -10.78 6.37 -5.19
C GLY A 140 -10.42 5.24 -4.22
N THR A 141 -11.27 4.20 -4.15
CA THR A 141 -11.05 3.04 -3.29
C THR A 141 -9.95 2.09 -3.76
N ALA A 142 -9.41 2.30 -4.95
CA ALA A 142 -8.25 1.56 -5.48
C ALA A 142 -6.93 2.35 -5.24
N GLN A 143 -5.85 1.86 -5.83
CA GLN A 143 -4.56 2.52 -5.81
C GLN A 143 -4.53 3.68 -6.82
N PRO A 144 -3.60 4.64 -6.65
CA PRO A 144 -3.35 5.67 -7.65
C PRO A 144 -3.07 5.08 -9.04
N ASP A 145 -3.47 5.83 -10.05
CA ASP A 145 -3.28 5.46 -11.44
C ASP A 145 -1.80 5.50 -11.86
N ILE A 146 -1.38 4.52 -12.67
CA ILE A 146 0.02 4.38 -13.08
C ILE A 146 0.48 5.51 -14.01
N LEU A 147 -0.37 6.01 -14.93
CA LEU A 147 0.00 7.13 -15.81
C LEU A 147 0.08 8.43 -15.02
N THR A 148 -0.81 8.62 -14.04
CA THR A 148 -0.76 9.75 -13.13
C THR A 148 0.54 9.74 -12.33
N MET A 149 0.93 8.59 -11.79
CA MET A 149 2.20 8.44 -11.07
C MET A 149 3.41 8.67 -11.97
N TRP A 150 3.41 8.08 -13.18
CA TRP A 150 4.46 8.32 -14.17
C TRP A 150 4.63 9.80 -14.49
N HIS A 151 3.52 10.53 -14.62
CA HIS A 151 3.55 11.98 -14.86
C HIS A 151 4.06 12.75 -13.64
N ALA A 152 3.63 12.38 -12.44
CA ALA A 152 4.03 13.02 -11.19
C ALA A 152 5.53 12.87 -10.88
N MET A 153 6.16 11.81 -11.41
CA MET A 153 7.60 11.59 -11.23
C MET A 153 8.49 12.40 -12.20
N LYS A 154 7.91 13.07 -13.19
CA LYS A 154 8.69 13.90 -14.12
C LYS A 154 9.43 15.03 -13.40
N GLY A 155 10.72 15.15 -13.68
CA GLY A 155 11.59 16.14 -13.05
C GLY A 155 12.15 15.73 -11.70
N THR A 156 11.88 14.50 -11.25
CA THR A 156 12.56 13.87 -10.11
C THR A 156 13.73 13.00 -10.58
N ASP A 157 14.51 12.48 -9.63
CA ASP A 157 15.60 11.52 -9.92
C ASP A 157 15.10 10.10 -10.15
N PHE A 158 13.79 9.88 -10.12
CA PHE A 158 13.13 8.58 -10.22
C PHE A 158 12.27 8.49 -11.48
N THR A 159 12.10 7.28 -12.00
CA THR A 159 11.25 7.00 -13.14
C THR A 159 10.55 5.66 -12.99
N LEU A 160 9.37 5.53 -13.58
CA LEU A 160 8.77 4.23 -13.86
C LEU A 160 9.29 3.75 -15.21
N ASP A 161 9.85 2.54 -15.25
CA ASP A 161 10.34 1.93 -16.48
C ASP A 161 9.17 1.38 -17.31
N ILE A 162 8.33 2.28 -17.80
CA ILE A 162 7.20 1.98 -18.68
C ILE A 162 7.27 2.84 -19.95
N ASP A 163 6.79 2.28 -21.06
CA ASP A 163 6.46 3.02 -22.27
C ASP A 163 5.00 3.47 -22.18
N PRO A 164 4.70 4.75 -21.95
CA PRO A 164 3.33 5.21 -21.74
C PRO A 164 2.44 5.01 -22.97
N LEU A 165 2.99 5.03 -24.18
CA LEU A 165 2.21 4.82 -25.40
C LEU A 165 1.81 3.35 -25.57
N LYS A 166 2.66 2.42 -25.14
CA LYS A 166 2.30 1.00 -25.09
C LYS A 166 1.32 0.72 -23.97
N TYR A 167 1.51 1.37 -22.81
CA TYR A 167 0.62 1.23 -21.69
C TYR A 167 -0.80 1.68 -22.02
N ILE A 168 -0.99 2.82 -22.70
CA ILE A 168 -2.30 3.31 -23.15
C ILE A 168 -3.02 2.25 -24.01
N LYS A 169 -2.30 1.56 -24.91
CA LYS A 169 -2.90 0.49 -25.71
C LYS A 169 -3.36 -0.71 -24.89
N VAL A 170 -2.63 -1.03 -23.80
CA VAL A 170 -3.05 -2.09 -22.86
C VAL A 170 -4.27 -1.65 -22.07
N GLU A 171 -4.32 -0.39 -21.68
CA GLU A 171 -5.47 0.21 -20.98
C GLU A 171 -6.73 0.17 -21.85
N GLU A 172 -6.65 0.50 -23.14
CA GLU A 172 -7.75 0.40 -24.10
C GLU A 172 -8.33 -1.03 -24.15
N VAL A 173 -7.46 -2.05 -24.20
CA VAL A 173 -7.89 -3.47 -24.18
C VAL A 173 -8.52 -3.83 -22.83
N PHE A 174 -8.00 -3.32 -21.74
CA PHE A 174 -8.55 -3.57 -20.41
C PHE A 174 -9.90 -2.89 -20.22
N GLU A 175 -10.08 -1.66 -20.70
CA GLU A 175 -11.36 -0.94 -20.69
C GLU A 175 -12.42 -1.67 -21.50
N GLU A 176 -12.06 -2.18 -22.69
CA GLU A 176 -12.95 -3.00 -23.51
C GLU A 176 -13.37 -4.27 -22.76
N ALA A 177 -12.42 -4.97 -22.14
CA ALA A 177 -12.70 -6.18 -21.34
C ALA A 177 -13.58 -5.90 -20.10
N MET A 178 -13.50 -4.69 -19.56
CA MET A 178 -14.27 -4.26 -18.39
C MET A 178 -15.64 -3.65 -18.76
N SER A 179 -15.96 -3.48 -20.03
CA SER A 179 -17.19 -2.79 -20.50
C SER A 179 -18.48 -3.44 -20.02
N ASP A 180 -18.48 -4.76 -19.82
CA ASP A 180 -19.62 -5.52 -19.33
C ASP A 180 -19.76 -5.53 -17.79
N TYR A 181 -18.78 -4.95 -17.07
CA TYR A 181 -18.79 -4.90 -15.62
C TYR A 181 -19.33 -3.56 -15.12
N PHE A 182 -20.25 -3.62 -14.18
CA PHE A 182 -20.70 -2.41 -13.50
C PHE A 182 -19.63 -1.97 -12.49
N ILE A 183 -19.08 -0.79 -12.70
CA ILE A 183 -18.15 -0.13 -11.76
C ILE A 183 -18.94 0.99 -11.07
N PRO A 184 -19.27 0.86 -9.79
CA PRO A 184 -19.99 1.91 -9.06
C PRO A 184 -19.20 3.21 -9.11
N PRO A 185 -19.82 4.35 -9.47
CA PRO A 185 -19.13 5.66 -9.46
C PRO A 185 -18.46 5.97 -8.14
N GLU A 186 -19.06 5.57 -7.02
CA GLU A 186 -18.59 5.76 -5.67
C GLU A 186 -17.20 5.12 -5.43
N SER A 187 -16.92 3.99 -6.09
CA SER A 187 -15.63 3.31 -5.97
C SER A 187 -14.46 4.13 -6.54
N ARG A 188 -14.75 5.09 -7.41
CA ARG A 188 -13.78 5.98 -8.06
C ARG A 188 -13.75 7.38 -7.46
N MET A 189 -14.64 7.67 -6.52
CA MET A 189 -14.72 8.99 -5.89
C MET A 189 -13.64 9.15 -4.83
N VAL A 190 -13.05 10.33 -4.83
CA VAL A 190 -12.18 10.81 -3.75
C VAL A 190 -13.03 11.60 -2.78
N SER A 191 -12.88 11.35 -1.48
CA SER A 191 -13.58 12.11 -0.44
C SER A 191 -12.60 12.78 0.52
N PRO A 192 -12.60 14.13 0.60
CA PRO A 192 -11.76 14.86 1.55
C PRO A 192 -12.20 14.65 3.00
N LEU A 193 -13.35 14.03 3.25
CA LEU A 193 -13.86 13.74 4.60
C LEU A 193 -13.33 12.42 5.18
N ILE A 194 -12.70 11.54 4.37
CA ILE A 194 -12.16 10.27 4.86
C ILE A 194 -11.19 10.42 6.03
N PRO A 195 -10.24 11.38 6.03
CA PRO A 195 -9.34 11.58 7.17
C PRO A 195 -10.04 11.96 8.49
N PHE A 196 -11.28 12.39 8.43
CA PHE A 196 -12.09 12.76 9.59
C PHE A 196 -13.00 11.63 10.07
N SER A 197 -13.03 10.50 9.38
CA SER A 197 -13.82 9.34 9.75
C SER A 197 -13.24 8.64 10.98
N PRO A 198 -14.07 8.24 11.96
CA PRO A 198 -13.61 7.45 13.10
C PRO A 198 -13.32 5.98 12.74
N MET A 199 -13.55 5.58 11.48
CA MET A 199 -13.45 4.20 11.03
C MET A 199 -12.16 3.96 10.25
N PRO A 200 -11.22 3.16 10.76
CA PRO A 200 -10.02 2.79 10.02
C PRO A 200 -10.33 1.76 8.95
N GLY A 201 -9.71 1.95 7.79
CA GLY A 201 -9.64 0.92 6.76
C GLY A 201 -10.50 1.16 5.51
N GLY A 202 -9.89 0.91 4.34
CA GLY A 202 -10.49 1.11 3.02
C GLY A 202 -11.76 0.28 2.77
N ALA A 203 -11.92 -0.88 3.44
CA ALA A 203 -13.12 -1.71 3.33
C ALA A 203 -14.36 -1.02 3.92
N LEU A 204 -14.19 -0.16 4.92
CA LEU A 204 -15.30 0.57 5.54
C LEU A 204 -15.62 1.86 4.76
N THR A 205 -14.62 2.49 4.17
CA THR A 205 -14.84 3.66 3.31
C THR A 205 -15.61 3.30 2.04
N ALA A 206 -15.38 2.12 1.46
CA ALA A 206 -16.13 1.63 0.32
C ALA A 206 -17.61 1.33 0.64
N ASN A 207 -17.96 1.11 1.91
CA ASN A 207 -19.33 0.80 2.35
C ASN A 207 -20.08 2.02 2.93
N THR A 208 -19.40 3.14 3.11
CA THR A 208 -19.97 4.36 3.73
C THR A 208 -20.14 5.53 2.75
N MET A 209 -19.79 5.32 1.48
CA MET A 209 -20.04 6.29 0.40
C MET A 209 -21.37 5.98 -0.33
#